data_c7af8415e5be1a80cc0dffdda83869d8
#
_entry.id   c7af8415e5be1a80cc0dffdda83869d8
#
_cell.length_a   1.000
_cell.length_b   1.000
_cell.length_c   1.000
_cell.angle_alpha   90.00
_cell.angle_beta   90.00
_cell.angle_gamma   90.00
#
_symmetry.space_group_name_H-M   'P 1'
#
loop_
_entity.id
_entity.type
_entity.pdbx_description
1 polymer ?
#
loop_
_entity_poly.entity_id
_entity_poly.type
_entity_poly.pdbx_seq_one_letter_code
_entity_poly.pdbx_strand_id
1 'polypeptide(L)'
;MSAQGRNQEQERVLIRKLPTGVPGLDEILGGGLPEYSFNIIAGAPGCGKTTLAHQILFANASPEQPALYFTVLGEPAIKMLRYQQQFAFFDQSKMDGSIRFVNLSQLVLENDLGAVLAEIIKEVEACNARIVVVDSFRTVVRKASTNTTEMELQGFVQRLALHLTSWQATTFLIGEYVEGELRDNPVFTVSDGLFWLYQNIEHNSIVRKMQVMKLRGQDSVPGLHTFRITADGVHTFPRTFALSGQSDHIKGRRRLSTGIRKLDAILGGGVPDGDSLLLAGPSGSGKSLLGTQFIAEGLRLGEPGIVAIFEEIPAEYAQRAATFGFDFDTPQKNGMLKLIYLRPLDLSVDETVHEIVNQVKEIGCKRLVIDSLVGFEMALAPGFRADFRESLYRMIAALTRLGVTIVTTVEVDENFTSMNLSNFTVSFLADDILRLRYVSINGQLRKMLLAVKMRRSEHSIDMVEYQITSKGVVIGEPLRGYRGLTSGIPSPWSVETGDNRPLRPEAEGGAPHE
;
A
#
# COMPACT_ATOMS: atom_id res chain seq x y z
N MET A 1 -48.17 -32.34 21.46
CA MET A 1 -48.35 -31.54 20.24
C MET A 1 -47.12 -30.70 20.06
N SER A 2 -46.19 -31.20 19.27
CA SER A 2 -44.90 -30.61 18.99
C SER A 2 -44.99 -29.68 17.77
N ALA A 3 -44.75 -28.41 17.98
CA ALA A 3 -44.63 -27.43 16.91
C ALA A 3 -43.21 -27.52 16.28
N GLN A 4 -43.14 -28.14 15.13
CA GLN A 4 -41.94 -28.11 14.27
C GLN A 4 -41.85 -26.72 13.63
N GLY A 5 -40.97 -25.87 14.16
CA GLY A 5 -40.52 -24.65 13.49
C GLY A 5 -39.60 -25.02 12.32
N ARG A 6 -40.11 -24.98 11.11
CA ARG A 6 -39.29 -25.02 9.90
C ARG A 6 -38.50 -23.70 9.80
N ASN A 7 -37.20 -23.77 10.08
CA ASN A 7 -36.25 -22.78 9.62
C ASN A 7 -36.21 -22.85 8.07
N GLN A 8 -36.94 -21.96 7.40
CA GLN A 8 -36.69 -21.65 6.00
C GLN A 8 -35.44 -20.75 5.99
N GLU A 9 -34.29 -21.36 5.78
CA GLU A 9 -33.16 -20.61 5.24
C GLU A 9 -33.63 -20.04 3.87
N GLN A 10 -33.92 -18.75 3.86
CA GLN A 10 -34.17 -18.05 2.61
C GLN A 10 -32.88 -18.15 1.79
N GLU A 11 -32.88 -18.90 0.70
CA GLU A 11 -31.81 -18.90 -0.31
C GLU A 11 -31.59 -17.43 -0.74
N ARG A 12 -30.48 -16.86 -0.30
CA ARG A 12 -30.09 -15.52 -0.75
C ARG A 12 -29.76 -15.60 -2.22
N VAL A 13 -30.41 -14.78 -3.02
CA VAL A 13 -30.09 -14.62 -4.45
C VAL A 13 -28.65 -14.17 -4.57
N LEU A 14 -27.81 -14.99 -5.15
CA LEU A 14 -26.41 -14.67 -5.42
C LEU A 14 -26.33 -13.68 -6.59
N ILE A 15 -25.86 -12.46 -6.30
CA ILE A 15 -25.57 -11.46 -7.32
C ILE A 15 -24.31 -11.91 -8.08
N ARG A 16 -24.41 -12.14 -9.38
CA ARG A 16 -23.26 -12.44 -10.22
C ARG A 16 -22.38 -11.20 -10.34
N LYS A 17 -21.07 -11.42 -10.46
CA LYS A 17 -20.09 -10.35 -10.55
C LYS A 17 -19.36 -10.40 -11.88
N LEU A 18 -19.28 -9.25 -12.53
CA LEU A 18 -18.49 -9.02 -13.72
C LEU A 18 -17.06 -8.70 -13.28
N PRO A 19 -16.03 -9.48 -13.68
CA PRO A 19 -14.65 -9.12 -13.41
C PRO A 19 -14.28 -7.87 -14.19
N THR A 20 -13.53 -6.94 -13.57
CA THR A 20 -13.19 -5.69 -14.24
C THR A 20 -12.05 -5.85 -15.25
N GLY A 21 -11.19 -6.87 -15.08
CA GLY A 21 -9.95 -7.01 -15.85
C GLY A 21 -8.91 -5.91 -15.52
N VAL A 22 -9.14 -5.16 -14.44
CA VAL A 22 -8.23 -4.13 -13.95
C VAL A 22 -7.54 -4.67 -12.71
N PRO A 23 -6.22 -4.85 -12.73
CA PRO A 23 -5.47 -5.38 -11.59
C PRO A 23 -5.77 -4.61 -10.30
N GLY A 24 -6.10 -5.33 -9.23
CA GLY A 24 -6.45 -4.80 -7.91
C GLY A 24 -7.86 -4.21 -7.77
N LEU A 25 -8.57 -3.90 -8.86
CA LEU A 25 -9.90 -3.28 -8.77
C LEU A 25 -10.96 -4.27 -8.26
N ASP A 26 -10.91 -5.51 -8.71
CA ASP A 26 -11.85 -6.54 -8.24
C ASP A 26 -11.71 -6.81 -6.73
N GLU A 27 -10.50 -6.68 -6.19
CA GLU A 27 -10.27 -6.76 -4.74
C GLU A 27 -10.95 -5.59 -4.00
N ILE A 28 -10.82 -4.37 -4.52
CA ILE A 28 -11.49 -3.17 -3.99
C ILE A 28 -13.02 -3.34 -4.01
N LEU A 29 -13.54 -3.97 -5.05
CA LEU A 29 -14.97 -4.19 -5.26
C LEU A 29 -15.51 -5.45 -4.56
N GLY A 30 -14.68 -6.18 -3.83
CA GLY A 30 -15.10 -7.43 -3.19
C GLY A 30 -15.40 -8.56 -4.19
N GLY A 31 -14.71 -8.59 -5.33
CA GLY A 31 -14.74 -9.66 -6.33
C GLY A 31 -15.29 -9.28 -7.70
N GLY A 32 -15.44 -8.00 -8.01
CA GLY A 32 -15.92 -7.48 -9.30
C GLY A 32 -17.18 -6.63 -9.18
N LEU A 33 -17.72 -6.21 -10.31
CA LEU A 33 -18.93 -5.38 -10.39
C LEU A 33 -20.20 -6.24 -10.37
N PRO A 34 -21.28 -5.81 -9.70
CA PRO A 34 -22.59 -6.47 -9.89
C PRO A 34 -22.98 -6.46 -11.36
N GLU A 35 -23.32 -7.63 -11.93
CA GLU A 35 -23.86 -7.69 -13.29
C GLU A 35 -25.14 -6.84 -13.41
N TYR A 36 -25.33 -6.25 -14.57
CA TYR A 36 -26.49 -5.41 -14.92
C TYR A 36 -26.60 -4.12 -14.11
N SER A 37 -25.53 -3.73 -13.42
CA SER A 37 -25.49 -2.49 -12.66
C SER A 37 -25.30 -1.28 -13.57
N PHE A 38 -25.83 -0.15 -13.11
CA PHE A 38 -25.72 1.15 -13.77
C PHE A 38 -24.67 1.99 -13.03
N ASN A 39 -23.50 2.17 -13.62
CA ASN A 39 -22.33 2.72 -12.98
C ASN A 39 -21.92 4.06 -13.56
N ILE A 40 -21.36 4.92 -12.73
CA ILE A 40 -20.78 6.20 -13.12
C ILE A 40 -19.29 6.21 -12.81
N ILE A 41 -18.49 6.63 -13.80
CA ILE A 41 -17.06 6.93 -13.65
C ILE A 41 -16.89 8.43 -13.75
N ALA A 42 -16.66 9.10 -12.61
CA ALA A 42 -16.58 10.54 -12.46
C ALA A 42 -15.15 11.00 -12.11
N GLY A 43 -14.85 12.26 -12.37
CA GLY A 43 -13.58 12.89 -12.01
C GLY A 43 -13.14 13.98 -12.98
N ALA A 44 -12.05 14.67 -12.66
CA ALA A 44 -11.48 15.74 -13.47
C ALA A 44 -10.99 15.27 -14.86
N PRO A 45 -10.79 16.18 -15.83
CA PRO A 45 -10.13 15.85 -17.09
C PRO A 45 -8.76 15.21 -16.88
N GLY A 46 -8.41 14.22 -17.71
CA GLY A 46 -7.08 13.57 -17.67
C GLY A 46 -6.85 12.58 -16.53
N CYS A 47 -7.82 12.35 -15.63
CA CYS A 47 -7.64 11.41 -14.51
C CYS A 47 -7.71 9.91 -14.92
N GLY A 48 -8.05 9.57 -16.18
CA GLY A 48 -8.01 8.19 -16.68
C GLY A 48 -9.37 7.48 -16.81
N LYS A 49 -10.49 8.21 -16.73
CA LYS A 49 -11.87 7.64 -16.84
C LYS A 49 -12.08 6.80 -18.09
N THR A 50 -11.75 7.36 -19.26
CA THR A 50 -11.87 6.71 -20.55
C THR A 50 -10.99 5.46 -20.65
N THR A 51 -9.74 5.53 -20.15
CA THR A 51 -8.83 4.38 -20.11
C THR A 51 -9.39 3.25 -19.26
N LEU A 52 -9.89 3.57 -18.06
CA LEU A 52 -10.51 2.60 -17.16
C LEU A 52 -11.70 1.90 -17.81
N ALA A 53 -12.61 2.67 -18.42
CA ALA A 53 -13.79 2.11 -19.07
C ALA A 53 -13.43 1.22 -20.27
N HIS A 54 -12.44 1.63 -21.09
CA HIS A 54 -11.97 0.79 -22.19
C HIS A 54 -11.35 -0.51 -21.70
N GLN A 55 -10.51 -0.45 -20.66
CA GLN A 55 -9.90 -1.67 -20.10
C GLN A 55 -10.96 -2.66 -19.62
N ILE A 56 -11.99 -2.19 -18.89
CA ILE A 56 -13.12 -3.03 -18.46
C ILE A 56 -13.86 -3.60 -19.67
N LEU A 57 -14.11 -2.77 -20.68
CA LEU A 57 -14.81 -3.16 -21.90
C LEU A 57 -14.03 -4.21 -22.69
N PHE A 58 -12.73 -3.99 -22.95
CA PHE A 58 -11.89 -4.95 -23.66
C PHE A 58 -11.69 -6.25 -22.89
N ALA A 59 -11.63 -6.22 -21.56
CA ALA A 59 -11.52 -7.43 -20.75
C ALA A 59 -12.73 -8.36 -20.90
N ASN A 60 -13.93 -7.79 -21.05
CA ASN A 60 -15.18 -8.54 -20.98
C ASN A 60 -15.89 -8.75 -22.32
N ALA A 61 -15.59 -7.93 -23.34
CA ALA A 61 -16.25 -8.07 -24.64
C ALA A 61 -15.86 -9.38 -25.34
N SER A 62 -16.87 -10.09 -25.83
CA SER A 62 -16.74 -11.29 -26.67
C SER A 62 -17.92 -11.36 -27.66
N PRO A 63 -17.90 -12.25 -28.66
CA PRO A 63 -19.04 -12.44 -29.54
C PRO A 63 -20.33 -12.83 -28.80
N GLU A 64 -20.23 -13.55 -27.68
CA GLU A 64 -21.35 -13.95 -26.82
C GLU A 64 -21.77 -12.84 -25.84
N GLN A 65 -20.86 -11.89 -25.58
CA GLN A 65 -21.09 -10.71 -24.74
C GLN A 65 -20.69 -9.44 -25.49
N PRO A 66 -21.47 -9.01 -26.51
CA PRO A 66 -21.14 -7.83 -27.27
C PRO A 66 -21.16 -6.57 -26.42
N ALA A 67 -20.29 -5.62 -26.74
CA ALA A 67 -20.17 -4.36 -26.05
C ALA A 67 -20.39 -3.17 -26.98
N LEU A 68 -21.08 -2.15 -26.50
CA LEU A 68 -21.31 -0.89 -27.20
C LEU A 68 -20.60 0.27 -26.52
N TYR A 69 -19.92 1.07 -27.30
CA TYR A 69 -19.29 2.29 -26.84
C TYR A 69 -19.88 3.49 -27.59
N PHE A 70 -20.66 4.30 -26.89
CA PHE A 70 -21.22 5.53 -27.40
C PHE A 70 -20.30 6.71 -27.17
N THR A 71 -19.91 7.39 -28.24
CA THR A 71 -19.11 8.61 -28.15
C THR A 71 -19.99 9.82 -28.42
N VAL A 72 -19.81 10.86 -27.60
CA VAL A 72 -20.57 12.12 -27.69
C VAL A 72 -19.67 13.30 -28.02
N LEU A 73 -18.35 13.12 -27.90
CA LEU A 73 -17.37 14.12 -28.26
C LEU A 73 -17.16 14.11 -29.79
N GLY A 74 -17.00 15.29 -30.40
CA GLY A 74 -16.77 15.43 -31.84
C GLY A 74 -15.41 14.88 -32.33
N GLU A 75 -14.70 14.12 -31.50
CA GLU A 75 -13.50 13.40 -31.91
C GLU A 75 -13.89 12.13 -32.71
N PRO A 76 -13.28 11.91 -33.88
CA PRO A 76 -13.47 10.68 -34.61
C PRO A 76 -13.08 9.47 -33.75
N ALA A 77 -13.90 8.41 -33.72
CA ALA A 77 -13.62 7.17 -33.02
C ALA A 77 -12.23 6.61 -33.34
N ILE A 78 -11.76 6.80 -34.57
CA ILE A 78 -10.42 6.37 -35.00
C ILE A 78 -9.27 7.05 -34.25
N LYS A 79 -9.43 8.32 -33.83
CA LYS A 79 -8.40 9.01 -33.05
C LYS A 79 -8.31 8.43 -31.62
N MET A 80 -9.46 8.19 -31.02
CA MET A 80 -9.55 7.57 -29.70
C MET A 80 -8.93 6.17 -29.72
N LEU A 81 -9.25 5.36 -30.71
CA LEU A 81 -8.69 4.02 -30.88
C LEU A 81 -7.18 4.04 -31.05
N ARG A 82 -6.63 4.99 -31.80
CA ARG A 82 -5.15 5.14 -31.92
C ARG A 82 -4.45 5.34 -30.59
N TYR A 83 -5.08 6.03 -29.63
CA TYR A 83 -4.53 6.18 -28.29
C TYR A 83 -4.67 4.89 -27.49
N GLN A 84 -5.79 4.19 -27.60
CA GLN A 84 -6.02 2.94 -26.87
C GLN A 84 -5.12 1.79 -27.34
N GLN A 85 -4.72 1.78 -28.62
CA GLN A 85 -3.75 0.82 -29.18
C GLN A 85 -2.37 0.86 -28.53
N GLN A 86 -2.06 1.90 -27.74
CA GLN A 86 -0.80 1.98 -27.00
C GLN A 86 -0.82 1.16 -25.71
N PHE A 87 -1.98 0.65 -25.28
CA PHE A 87 -2.13 -0.13 -24.07
C PHE A 87 -2.18 -1.62 -24.36
N ALA A 88 -1.55 -2.44 -23.50
CA ALA A 88 -1.51 -3.89 -23.67
C ALA A 88 -2.89 -4.58 -23.57
N PHE A 89 -3.90 -3.94 -22.95
CA PHE A 89 -5.27 -4.48 -22.90
C PHE A 89 -6.02 -4.36 -24.23
N PHE A 90 -5.51 -3.58 -25.18
CA PHE A 90 -6.17 -3.41 -26.47
C PHE A 90 -6.02 -4.66 -27.33
N ASP A 91 -7.16 -5.18 -27.80
CA ASP A 91 -7.22 -6.34 -28.67
C ASP A 91 -7.95 -5.98 -29.98
N GLN A 92 -7.19 -5.89 -31.07
CA GLN A 92 -7.71 -5.54 -32.40
C GLN A 92 -8.77 -6.54 -32.88
N SER A 93 -8.68 -7.82 -32.52
CA SER A 93 -9.61 -8.86 -32.96
C SER A 93 -11.03 -8.66 -32.44
N LYS A 94 -11.18 -7.98 -31.30
CA LYS A 94 -12.48 -7.68 -30.68
C LYS A 94 -13.23 -6.56 -31.40
N MET A 95 -12.55 -5.77 -32.23
CA MET A 95 -13.15 -4.66 -32.97
C MET A 95 -14.10 -5.13 -34.08
N ASP A 96 -13.89 -6.32 -34.64
CA ASP A 96 -14.61 -6.80 -35.81
C ASP A 96 -15.91 -7.58 -35.48
N GLY A 97 -16.28 -7.71 -34.21
CA GLY A 97 -17.49 -8.46 -33.87
C GLY A 97 -17.94 -8.38 -32.40
N SER A 98 -17.06 -7.98 -31.48
CA SER A 98 -17.38 -7.95 -30.07
C SER A 98 -17.59 -6.54 -29.51
N ILE A 99 -16.97 -5.53 -30.13
CA ILE A 99 -17.06 -4.13 -29.69
C ILE A 99 -17.51 -3.25 -30.86
N ARG A 100 -18.61 -2.53 -30.67
CA ARG A 100 -19.11 -1.56 -31.66
C ARG A 100 -19.07 -0.14 -31.12
N PHE A 101 -18.56 0.79 -31.92
CA PHE A 101 -18.52 2.22 -31.60
C PHE A 101 -19.61 2.97 -32.33
N VAL A 102 -20.40 3.75 -31.60
CA VAL A 102 -21.51 4.54 -32.13
C VAL A 102 -21.32 6.01 -31.78
N ASN A 103 -21.39 6.89 -32.74
CA ASN A 103 -21.23 8.33 -32.56
C ASN A 103 -22.59 9.03 -32.42
N LEU A 104 -22.87 9.56 -31.23
CA LEU A 104 -24.10 10.30 -30.91
C LEU A 104 -23.96 11.82 -31.06
N SER A 105 -22.79 12.34 -31.51
CA SER A 105 -22.48 13.77 -31.48
C SER A 105 -23.50 14.61 -32.23
N GLN A 106 -23.99 14.14 -33.37
CA GLN A 106 -24.96 14.87 -34.17
C GLN A 106 -26.33 14.97 -33.49
N LEU A 107 -26.83 13.86 -32.96
CA LEU A 107 -28.10 13.82 -32.22
C LEU A 107 -28.08 14.71 -30.95
N VAL A 108 -26.94 14.71 -30.25
CA VAL A 108 -26.76 15.57 -29.07
C VAL A 108 -26.70 17.06 -29.46
N LEU A 109 -26.18 17.38 -30.67
CA LEU A 109 -26.16 18.75 -31.17
C LEU A 109 -27.55 19.28 -31.48
N GLU A 110 -28.47 18.43 -31.94
CA GLU A 110 -29.87 18.76 -32.23
C GLU A 110 -30.73 18.95 -30.97
N ASN A 111 -30.17 18.75 -29.77
CA ASN A 111 -30.79 18.95 -28.43
C ASN A 111 -32.05 18.08 -28.16
N ASP A 112 -32.20 16.95 -28.80
CA ASP A 112 -33.30 16.01 -28.55
C ASP A 112 -32.83 14.83 -27.68
N LEU A 113 -33.05 14.92 -26.37
CA LEU A 113 -32.79 13.82 -25.44
C LEU A 113 -33.62 12.57 -25.73
N GLY A 114 -34.83 12.75 -26.26
CA GLY A 114 -35.70 11.63 -26.63
C GLY A 114 -35.10 10.84 -27.80
N ALA A 115 -34.58 11.52 -28.81
CA ALA A 115 -33.91 10.90 -29.95
C ALA A 115 -32.60 10.22 -29.53
N VAL A 116 -31.80 10.83 -28.64
CA VAL A 116 -30.59 10.21 -28.08
C VAL A 116 -30.93 8.93 -27.35
N LEU A 117 -31.96 8.94 -26.50
CA LEU A 117 -32.41 7.76 -25.77
C LEU A 117 -32.88 6.65 -26.73
N ALA A 118 -33.68 7.02 -27.71
CA ALA A 118 -34.21 6.07 -28.72
C ALA A 118 -33.09 5.40 -29.53
N GLU A 119 -32.05 6.16 -29.93
CA GLU A 119 -30.91 5.60 -30.65
C GLU A 119 -30.07 4.69 -29.79
N ILE A 120 -29.80 5.06 -28.49
CA ILE A 120 -29.10 4.17 -27.57
C ILE A 120 -29.86 2.85 -27.41
N ILE A 121 -31.17 2.90 -27.17
CA ILE A 121 -32.02 1.71 -27.01
C ILE A 121 -31.96 0.84 -28.25
N LYS A 122 -32.20 1.42 -29.42
CA LYS A 122 -32.17 0.74 -30.70
C LYS A 122 -30.85 -0.01 -30.96
N GLU A 123 -29.72 0.63 -30.70
CA GLU A 123 -28.41 0.02 -30.89
C GLU A 123 -28.16 -1.12 -29.88
N VAL A 124 -28.56 -0.94 -28.60
CA VAL A 124 -28.46 -1.97 -27.58
C VAL A 124 -29.30 -3.21 -27.92
N GLU A 125 -30.53 -2.99 -28.40
CA GLU A 125 -31.43 -4.07 -28.85
C GLU A 125 -30.87 -4.79 -30.06
N ALA A 126 -30.39 -4.04 -31.05
CA ALA A 126 -29.86 -4.61 -32.30
C ALA A 126 -28.61 -5.48 -32.08
N CYS A 127 -27.77 -5.11 -31.13
CA CYS A 127 -26.52 -5.84 -30.81
C CYS A 127 -26.68 -6.85 -29.68
N ASN A 128 -27.79 -6.85 -28.94
CA ASN A 128 -27.94 -7.57 -27.66
C ASN A 128 -26.76 -7.30 -26.70
N ALA A 129 -26.38 -6.03 -26.59
CA ALA A 129 -25.20 -5.62 -25.88
C ALA A 129 -25.28 -5.94 -24.36
N ARG A 130 -24.23 -6.53 -23.81
CA ARG A 130 -24.11 -6.85 -22.39
C ARG A 130 -23.32 -5.81 -21.62
N ILE A 131 -22.52 -5.03 -22.31
CA ILE A 131 -21.75 -3.93 -21.75
C ILE A 131 -22.01 -2.68 -22.58
N VAL A 132 -22.35 -1.59 -21.91
CA VAL A 132 -22.64 -0.30 -22.55
C VAL A 132 -21.80 0.79 -21.88
N VAL A 133 -21.09 1.56 -22.70
CA VAL A 133 -20.32 2.72 -22.24
C VAL A 133 -20.81 3.97 -22.95
N VAL A 134 -21.02 5.08 -22.23
CA VAL A 134 -21.37 6.39 -22.78
C VAL A 134 -20.32 7.43 -22.38
N ASP A 135 -19.50 7.87 -23.32
CA ASP A 135 -18.41 8.84 -23.11
C ASP A 135 -18.54 10.07 -24.06
N SER A 136 -18.73 11.32 -23.60
CA SER A 136 -18.97 11.65 -22.20
C SER A 136 -20.47 11.93 -21.99
N PHE A 137 -21.03 11.24 -21.02
CA PHE A 137 -22.43 11.43 -20.64
C PHE A 137 -22.70 12.86 -20.14
N ARG A 138 -21.73 13.50 -19.48
CA ARG A 138 -21.87 14.90 -19.05
C ARG A 138 -22.14 15.86 -20.23
N THR A 139 -21.58 15.59 -21.41
CA THR A 139 -21.82 16.42 -22.60
C THR A 139 -23.28 16.32 -23.04
N VAL A 140 -23.90 15.13 -22.95
CA VAL A 140 -25.33 14.93 -23.18
C VAL A 140 -26.14 15.79 -22.21
N VAL A 141 -25.81 15.69 -20.91
CA VAL A 141 -26.50 16.44 -19.84
C VAL A 141 -26.34 17.95 -19.99
N ARG A 142 -25.14 18.46 -20.25
CA ARG A 142 -24.88 19.92 -20.36
C ARG A 142 -25.59 20.55 -21.55
N LYS A 143 -25.64 19.88 -22.67
CA LYS A 143 -26.34 20.42 -23.84
C LYS A 143 -27.85 20.40 -23.65
N ALA A 144 -28.35 19.37 -22.99
CA ALA A 144 -29.76 19.30 -22.61
C ALA A 144 -30.13 20.42 -21.62
N SER A 145 -29.28 20.71 -20.63
CA SER A 145 -29.55 21.71 -19.57
C SER A 145 -29.74 23.15 -20.06
N THR A 146 -29.38 23.45 -21.31
CA THR A 146 -29.64 24.79 -21.88
C THR A 146 -31.13 25.01 -22.20
N ASN A 147 -31.91 23.93 -22.40
CA ASN A 147 -33.34 24.00 -22.78
C ASN A 147 -34.24 23.03 -21.98
N THR A 148 -33.71 22.28 -21.03
CA THR A 148 -34.41 21.19 -20.33
C THR A 148 -34.42 21.44 -18.84
N THR A 149 -35.51 21.15 -18.16
CA THR A 149 -35.62 21.27 -16.70
C THR A 149 -34.85 20.12 -16.02
N GLU A 150 -34.45 20.34 -14.76
CA GLU A 150 -33.80 19.31 -13.93
C GLU A 150 -34.63 18.01 -13.83
N MET A 151 -35.98 18.16 -13.79
CA MET A 151 -36.92 17.05 -13.75
C MET A 151 -36.91 16.21 -15.04
N GLU A 152 -36.79 16.85 -16.20
CA GLU A 152 -36.70 16.14 -17.50
C GLU A 152 -35.37 15.39 -17.60
N LEU A 153 -34.28 15.97 -17.12
CA LEU A 153 -32.98 15.30 -17.06
C LEU A 153 -33.03 14.07 -16.13
N GLN A 154 -33.62 14.21 -14.97
CA GLN A 154 -33.83 13.08 -14.05
C GLN A 154 -34.69 12.00 -14.69
N GLY A 155 -35.77 12.37 -15.38
CA GLY A 155 -36.62 11.45 -16.10
C GLY A 155 -35.88 10.73 -17.26
N PHE A 156 -34.97 11.42 -17.96
CA PHE A 156 -34.14 10.83 -19.00
C PHE A 156 -33.19 9.77 -18.41
N VAL A 157 -32.44 10.11 -17.34
CA VAL A 157 -31.50 9.20 -16.69
C VAL A 157 -32.19 7.97 -16.10
N GLN A 158 -33.36 8.17 -15.47
CA GLN A 158 -34.16 7.06 -14.94
C GLN A 158 -34.65 6.12 -16.05
N ARG A 159 -35.16 6.65 -17.18
CA ARG A 159 -35.57 5.83 -18.31
C ARG A 159 -34.41 5.08 -18.95
N LEU A 160 -33.26 5.75 -19.12
CA LEU A 160 -32.04 5.12 -19.62
C LEU A 160 -31.61 3.96 -18.73
N ALA A 161 -31.51 4.19 -17.41
CA ALA A 161 -31.13 3.15 -16.46
C ALA A 161 -32.11 1.96 -16.46
N LEU A 162 -33.42 2.24 -16.48
CA LEU A 162 -34.44 1.21 -16.50
C LEU A 162 -34.35 0.33 -17.77
N HIS A 163 -34.20 0.95 -18.94
CA HIS A 163 -34.09 0.21 -20.19
C HIS A 163 -32.83 -0.65 -20.25
N LEU A 164 -31.65 -0.07 -19.92
CA LEU A 164 -30.38 -0.79 -19.99
C LEU A 164 -30.33 -1.95 -18.98
N THR A 165 -30.84 -1.74 -17.76
CA THR A 165 -30.93 -2.81 -16.76
C THR A 165 -31.90 -3.91 -17.20
N SER A 166 -33.05 -3.56 -17.80
CA SER A 166 -34.02 -4.54 -18.31
C SER A 166 -33.45 -5.40 -19.45
N TRP A 167 -32.52 -4.86 -20.22
CA TRP A 167 -31.78 -5.60 -21.26
C TRP A 167 -30.58 -6.37 -20.69
N GLN A 168 -30.40 -6.38 -19.37
CA GLN A 168 -29.30 -7.06 -18.71
C GLN A 168 -27.93 -6.56 -19.19
N ALA A 169 -27.80 -5.26 -19.41
CA ALA A 169 -26.56 -4.60 -19.76
C ALA A 169 -25.90 -3.96 -18.54
N THR A 170 -24.64 -4.27 -18.28
CA THR A 170 -23.81 -3.53 -17.33
C THR A 170 -23.35 -2.23 -17.98
N THR A 171 -23.70 -1.10 -17.38
CA THR A 171 -23.56 0.22 -18.01
C THR A 171 -22.56 1.09 -17.28
N PHE A 172 -21.75 1.84 -18.03
CA PHE A 172 -20.82 2.84 -17.53
C PHE A 172 -21.08 4.19 -18.18
N LEU A 173 -21.47 5.16 -17.38
CA LEU A 173 -21.56 6.56 -17.78
C LEU A 173 -20.28 7.31 -17.36
N ILE A 174 -19.59 7.88 -18.33
CA ILE A 174 -18.36 8.63 -18.07
C ILE A 174 -18.66 10.12 -18.07
N GLY A 175 -18.19 10.83 -17.06
CA GLY A 175 -18.40 12.27 -16.97
C GLY A 175 -17.32 13.03 -16.22
N GLU A 176 -17.09 14.26 -16.67
CA GLU A 176 -16.23 15.21 -15.98
C GLU A 176 -17.08 15.97 -14.95
N TYR A 177 -16.85 15.66 -13.67
CA TYR A 177 -17.56 16.26 -12.54
C TYR A 177 -16.59 16.79 -11.51
N VAL A 178 -17.03 17.80 -10.75
CA VAL A 178 -16.34 18.32 -9.57
C VAL A 178 -17.09 17.90 -8.32
N GLU A 179 -16.39 17.74 -7.19
CA GLU A 179 -16.99 17.22 -5.95
C GLU A 179 -18.20 18.02 -5.46
N GLY A 180 -18.22 19.34 -5.69
CA GLY A 180 -19.35 20.19 -5.31
C GLY A 180 -20.67 19.81 -5.99
N GLU A 181 -20.64 19.09 -7.12
CA GLU A 181 -21.85 18.70 -7.87
C GLU A 181 -22.47 17.38 -7.35
N LEU A 182 -21.80 16.69 -6.44
CA LEU A 182 -22.26 15.37 -5.93
C LEU A 182 -23.62 15.41 -5.25
N ARG A 183 -23.97 16.50 -4.60
CA ARG A 183 -25.20 16.62 -3.81
C ARG A 183 -26.43 16.91 -4.66
N ASP A 184 -26.26 17.65 -5.74
CA ASP A 184 -27.38 18.25 -6.45
C ASP A 184 -27.63 17.63 -7.83
N ASN A 185 -26.77 16.70 -8.29
CA ASN A 185 -26.90 16.11 -9.62
C ASN A 185 -27.69 14.77 -9.57
N PRO A 186 -28.89 14.71 -10.20
CA PRO A 186 -29.76 13.55 -10.16
C PRO A 186 -29.14 12.28 -10.75
N VAL A 187 -28.12 12.41 -11.60
CA VAL A 187 -27.40 11.29 -12.20
C VAL A 187 -26.79 10.36 -11.15
N PHE A 188 -26.21 10.93 -10.08
CA PHE A 188 -25.59 10.15 -8.99
C PHE A 188 -26.61 9.41 -8.12
N THR A 189 -27.84 9.93 -8.04
CA THR A 189 -28.91 9.31 -7.25
C THR A 189 -29.38 8.00 -7.89
N VAL A 190 -29.49 7.95 -9.22
CA VAL A 190 -29.98 6.82 -9.98
C VAL A 190 -28.96 5.67 -10.06
N SER A 191 -27.65 5.98 -10.03
CA SER A 191 -26.60 4.97 -10.20
C SER A 191 -26.59 3.90 -9.12
N ASP A 192 -26.17 2.68 -9.49
CA ASP A 192 -25.88 1.58 -8.58
C ASP A 192 -24.43 1.63 -8.08
N GLY A 193 -23.50 1.99 -8.98
CA GLY A 193 -22.08 2.22 -8.69
C GLY A 193 -21.65 3.64 -8.99
N LEU A 194 -20.77 4.20 -8.14
CA LEU A 194 -20.15 5.50 -8.35
C LEU A 194 -18.65 5.41 -8.02
N PHE A 195 -17.85 5.58 -9.06
CA PHE A 195 -16.39 5.57 -9.01
C PHE A 195 -15.88 6.98 -9.21
N TRP A 196 -15.14 7.52 -8.25
CA TRP A 196 -14.57 8.85 -8.35
C TRP A 196 -13.06 8.77 -8.51
N LEU A 197 -12.56 9.32 -9.62
CA LEU A 197 -11.14 9.35 -9.94
C LEU A 197 -10.58 10.75 -9.66
N TYR A 198 -9.55 10.79 -8.84
CA TYR A 198 -8.82 12.00 -8.48
C TYR A 198 -7.46 12.02 -9.16
N GLN A 199 -7.05 13.20 -9.56
CA GLN A 199 -5.69 13.49 -10.00
C GLN A 199 -5.24 14.80 -9.36
N ASN A 200 -4.23 14.73 -8.52
CA ASN A 200 -3.61 15.89 -7.90
C ASN A 200 -2.16 16.00 -8.38
N ILE A 201 -1.73 17.24 -8.61
CA ILE A 201 -0.33 17.54 -8.87
C ILE A 201 0.22 18.09 -7.56
N GLU A 202 1.12 17.34 -6.95
CA GLU A 202 1.79 17.76 -5.72
C GLU A 202 3.29 17.85 -5.98
N HIS A 203 3.82 19.08 -5.90
CA HIS A 203 5.19 19.39 -6.30
C HIS A 203 5.44 18.98 -7.75
N ASN A 204 6.27 17.96 -7.99
CA ASN A 204 6.61 17.46 -9.33
C ASN A 204 6.01 16.09 -9.62
N SER A 205 5.10 15.60 -8.78
CA SER A 205 4.51 14.24 -8.90
C SER A 205 3.01 14.31 -9.19
N ILE A 206 2.55 13.44 -10.09
CA ILE A 206 1.12 13.24 -10.36
C ILE A 206 0.63 12.08 -9.48
N VAL A 207 -0.24 12.40 -8.53
CA VAL A 207 -0.87 11.42 -7.64
C VAL A 207 -2.27 11.13 -8.14
N ARG A 208 -2.57 9.87 -8.45
CA ARG A 208 -3.91 9.42 -8.84
C ARG A 208 -4.51 8.53 -7.75
N LYS A 209 -5.73 8.88 -7.33
CA LYS A 209 -6.50 8.09 -6.35
C LYS A 209 -7.89 7.79 -6.89
N MET A 210 -8.46 6.66 -6.51
CA MET A 210 -9.82 6.24 -6.82
C MET A 210 -10.58 5.99 -5.53
N GLN A 211 -11.86 6.37 -5.52
CA GLN A 211 -12.78 6.06 -4.44
C GLN A 211 -14.05 5.42 -4.99
N VAL A 212 -14.47 4.31 -4.38
CA VAL A 212 -15.80 3.74 -4.59
C VAL A 212 -16.74 4.45 -3.64
N MET A 213 -17.50 5.43 -4.14
CA MET A 213 -18.40 6.24 -3.32
C MET A 213 -19.74 5.55 -3.07
N LYS A 214 -20.14 4.68 -3.99
CA LYS A 214 -21.40 3.93 -3.94
C LYS A 214 -21.24 2.61 -4.68
N LEU A 215 -21.74 1.53 -4.09
CA LEU A 215 -21.88 0.25 -4.75
C LEU A 215 -23.04 -0.51 -4.11
N ARG A 216 -24.14 -0.70 -4.85
CA ARG A 216 -25.32 -1.40 -4.35
C ARG A 216 -25.14 -2.90 -4.42
N GLY A 217 -25.65 -3.60 -3.42
CA GLY A 217 -25.71 -5.05 -3.40
C GLY A 217 -24.44 -5.79 -2.96
N GLN A 218 -23.36 -5.07 -2.67
CA GLN A 218 -22.12 -5.65 -2.13
C GLN A 218 -21.28 -4.63 -1.35
N ASP A 219 -20.39 -5.14 -0.51
CA ASP A 219 -19.40 -4.33 0.19
C ASP A 219 -18.22 -4.00 -0.76
N SER A 220 -17.62 -2.85 -0.53
CA SER A 220 -16.37 -2.43 -1.17
C SER A 220 -15.37 -1.99 -0.11
N VAL A 221 -14.09 -2.09 -0.42
CA VAL A 221 -13.04 -1.59 0.47
C VAL A 221 -13.13 -0.06 0.55
N PRO A 222 -13.36 0.51 1.74
CA PRO A 222 -13.57 1.94 1.88
C PRO A 222 -12.27 2.73 1.76
N GLY A 223 -12.37 4.00 1.34
CA GLY A 223 -11.29 4.96 1.30
C GLY A 223 -10.76 5.27 -0.11
N LEU A 224 -9.64 6.00 -0.15
CA LEU A 224 -8.96 6.42 -1.37
C LEU A 224 -7.89 5.39 -1.73
N HIS A 225 -8.03 4.72 -2.85
CA HIS A 225 -7.08 3.73 -3.37
C HIS A 225 -6.18 4.39 -4.40
N THR A 226 -4.89 4.16 -4.31
CA THR A 226 -3.95 4.64 -5.33
C THR A 226 -4.11 3.83 -6.61
N PHE A 227 -3.94 4.48 -7.77
CA PHE A 227 -3.82 3.78 -9.04
C PHE A 227 -2.80 4.45 -9.97
N ARG A 228 -2.26 3.66 -10.89
CA ARG A 228 -1.37 4.12 -11.96
C ARG A 228 -1.95 3.79 -13.33
N ILE A 229 -1.54 4.56 -14.31
CA ILE A 229 -1.77 4.28 -15.74
C ILE A 229 -0.39 4.03 -16.35
N THR A 230 -0.17 2.81 -16.80
CA THR A 230 1.07 2.36 -17.43
C THR A 230 0.80 1.89 -18.86
N ALA A 231 1.79 1.36 -19.55
CA ALA A 231 1.59 0.73 -20.86
C ALA A 231 0.62 -0.48 -20.79
N ASP A 232 0.50 -1.13 -19.61
CA ASP A 232 -0.43 -2.24 -19.41
C ASP A 232 -1.86 -1.78 -19.10
N GLY A 233 -2.07 -0.48 -18.93
CA GLY A 233 -3.36 0.11 -18.58
C GLY A 233 -3.40 0.64 -17.15
N VAL A 234 -4.61 0.64 -16.56
CA VAL A 234 -4.88 1.05 -15.19
C VAL A 234 -4.54 -0.10 -14.24
N HIS A 235 -3.74 0.18 -13.22
CA HIS A 235 -3.47 -0.69 -12.09
C HIS A 235 -3.91 0.00 -10.82
N THR A 236 -4.74 -0.64 -10.01
CA THR A 236 -5.18 -0.12 -8.72
C THR A 236 -4.49 -0.85 -7.58
N PHE A 237 -4.21 -0.12 -6.51
CA PHE A 237 -3.57 -0.65 -5.32
C PHE A 237 -4.53 -0.51 -4.13
N PRO A 238 -5.15 -1.60 -3.69
CA PRO A 238 -6.07 -1.58 -2.56
C PRO A 238 -5.42 -1.01 -1.31
N ARG A 239 -6.09 -0.07 -0.64
CA ARG A 239 -5.58 0.53 0.60
C ARG A 239 -5.49 -0.46 1.76
N THR A 240 -6.32 -1.46 1.77
CA THR A 240 -6.28 -2.54 2.76
C THR A 240 -6.04 -3.85 2.05
N PHE A 241 -5.06 -4.60 2.53
CA PHE A 241 -4.95 -5.99 2.09
C PHE A 241 -6.12 -6.76 2.72
N ALA A 242 -7.10 -7.11 1.91
CA ALA A 242 -8.04 -8.15 2.26
C ALA A 242 -7.25 -9.46 2.31
N LEU A 243 -6.61 -9.72 3.44
CA LEU A 243 -6.12 -11.05 3.77
C LEU A 243 -7.38 -11.89 4.05
N SER A 244 -8.04 -12.29 2.97
CA SER A 244 -9.10 -13.27 2.98
C SER A 244 -8.47 -14.62 3.36
N GLY A 245 -8.54 -14.93 4.64
CA GLY A 245 -8.02 -16.14 5.25
C GLY A 245 -7.59 -15.83 6.68
N GLN A 246 -8.14 -16.53 7.63
CA GLN A 246 -7.59 -16.56 8.98
C GLN A 246 -6.18 -17.14 8.86
N SER A 247 -5.17 -16.30 9.09
CA SER A 247 -3.83 -16.83 9.27
C SER A 247 -3.82 -17.56 10.61
N ASP A 248 -3.69 -18.89 10.56
CA ASP A 248 -3.47 -19.71 11.76
C ASP A 248 -2.06 -19.53 12.34
N HIS A 249 -1.29 -18.56 11.83
CA HIS A 249 0.05 -18.30 12.31
C HIS A 249 0.02 -17.67 13.70
N ILE A 250 0.39 -18.47 14.68
CA ILE A 250 0.57 -18.00 16.05
C ILE A 250 1.99 -17.47 16.18
N LYS A 251 2.12 -16.15 16.33
CA LYS A 251 3.40 -15.47 16.49
C LYS A 251 4.17 -15.98 17.70
N GLY A 252 5.49 -16.05 17.56
CA GLY A 252 6.41 -16.34 18.67
C GLY A 252 6.50 -17.81 19.09
N ARG A 253 5.95 -18.75 18.29
CA ARG A 253 6.12 -20.19 18.55
C ARG A 253 7.56 -20.65 18.42
N ARG A 254 8.31 -20.06 17.54
CA ARG A 254 9.72 -20.33 17.29
C ARG A 254 10.55 -19.07 17.47
N ARG A 255 11.85 -19.25 17.58
CA ARG A 255 12.84 -18.18 17.57
C ARG A 255 13.67 -18.29 16.30
N LEU A 256 13.82 -17.19 15.58
CA LEU A 256 14.69 -17.11 14.44
C LEU A 256 16.04 -16.58 14.91
N SER A 257 17.09 -17.34 14.64
CA SER A 257 18.46 -16.92 14.93
C SER A 257 18.84 -15.70 14.09
N THR A 258 19.56 -14.77 14.69
CA THR A 258 20.16 -13.62 13.99
C THR A 258 21.45 -13.99 13.25
N GLY A 259 21.96 -15.22 13.44
CA GLY A 259 23.29 -15.64 13.01
C GLY A 259 24.40 -15.24 14.01
N ILE A 260 24.05 -14.59 15.10
CA ILE A 260 24.99 -14.13 16.14
C ILE A 260 24.56 -14.70 17.47
N ARG A 261 25.18 -15.82 17.89
CA ARG A 261 24.77 -16.56 19.10
C ARG A 261 24.64 -15.71 20.36
N LYS A 262 25.57 -14.75 20.58
CA LYS A 262 25.49 -13.84 21.74
C LYS A 262 24.32 -12.85 21.61
N LEU A 263 24.00 -12.39 20.41
CA LEU A 263 22.84 -11.53 20.18
C LEU A 263 21.53 -12.31 20.40
N ASP A 264 21.48 -13.55 19.90
CA ASP A 264 20.32 -14.42 20.16
C ASP A 264 20.07 -14.59 21.66
N ALA A 265 21.14 -14.79 22.47
CA ALA A 265 21.02 -14.88 23.93
C ALA A 265 20.49 -13.59 24.55
N ILE A 266 20.95 -12.41 24.09
CA ILE A 266 20.45 -11.10 24.54
C ILE A 266 18.95 -10.94 24.25
N LEU A 267 18.48 -11.46 23.10
CA LEU A 267 17.09 -11.41 22.65
C LEU A 267 16.21 -12.55 23.23
N GLY A 268 16.73 -13.35 24.17
CA GLY A 268 15.99 -14.47 24.78
C GLY A 268 15.86 -15.68 23.86
N GLY A 269 16.86 -15.93 23.01
CA GLY A 269 16.94 -17.06 22.08
C GLY A 269 16.75 -16.72 20.60
N GLY A 270 16.74 -15.42 20.25
CA GLY A 270 16.56 -14.93 18.88
C GLY A 270 15.27 -14.12 18.72
N VAL A 271 14.95 -13.75 17.49
CA VAL A 271 13.76 -12.96 17.15
C VAL A 271 12.53 -13.88 17.10
N PRO A 272 11.41 -13.54 17.78
CA PRO A 272 10.19 -14.34 17.70
C PRO A 272 9.65 -14.39 16.28
N ASP A 273 9.23 -15.56 15.79
CA ASP A 273 8.66 -15.69 14.45
C ASP A 273 7.36 -14.88 14.29
N GLY A 274 7.25 -14.20 13.17
CA GLY A 274 6.12 -13.30 12.87
C GLY A 274 6.15 -11.95 13.62
N ASP A 275 7.21 -11.63 14.37
CA ASP A 275 7.37 -10.33 15.00
C ASP A 275 8.08 -9.32 14.08
N SER A 276 8.00 -8.05 14.47
CA SER A 276 8.73 -6.95 13.86
C SER A 276 9.81 -6.44 14.80
N LEU A 277 11.08 -6.56 14.39
CA LEU A 277 12.25 -6.04 15.11
C LEU A 277 12.71 -4.72 14.47
N LEU A 278 12.78 -3.68 15.27
CA LEU A 278 13.34 -2.38 14.89
C LEU A 278 14.80 -2.27 15.32
N LEU A 279 15.70 -2.05 14.36
CA LEU A 279 17.11 -1.72 14.59
C LEU A 279 17.27 -0.20 14.50
N ALA A 280 17.37 0.47 15.65
CA ALA A 280 17.48 1.93 15.73
C ALA A 280 18.89 2.34 16.12
N GLY A 281 19.48 3.30 15.40
CA GLY A 281 20.82 3.80 15.73
C GLY A 281 21.36 4.79 14.72
N PRO A 282 22.49 5.45 15.02
CA PRO A 282 23.12 6.43 14.15
C PRO A 282 23.71 5.81 12.89
N SER A 283 24.05 6.65 11.91
CA SER A 283 24.75 6.22 10.71
C SER A 283 26.06 5.50 11.06
N GLY A 284 26.45 4.48 10.28
CA GLY A 284 27.67 3.70 10.50
C GLY A 284 27.64 2.75 11.73
N SER A 285 26.53 2.66 12.47
CA SER A 285 26.43 1.76 13.63
C SER A 285 26.29 0.28 13.25
N GLY A 286 26.06 -0.08 11.98
CA GLY A 286 25.99 -1.47 11.51
C GLY A 286 24.58 -2.06 11.44
N LYS A 287 23.55 -1.21 11.40
CA LYS A 287 22.13 -1.65 11.25
C LYS A 287 21.92 -2.53 10.03
N SER A 288 22.33 -2.06 8.85
CA SER A 288 22.23 -2.79 7.59
C SER A 288 22.99 -4.12 7.62
N LEU A 289 24.16 -4.15 8.28
CA LEU A 289 24.94 -5.37 8.42
C LEU A 289 24.23 -6.41 9.32
N LEU A 290 23.59 -5.99 10.40
CA LEU A 290 22.77 -6.88 11.24
C LEU A 290 21.57 -7.45 10.44
N GLY A 291 20.91 -6.61 9.62
CA GLY A 291 19.88 -7.07 8.70
C GLY A 291 20.41 -8.08 7.67
N THR A 292 21.59 -7.81 7.11
CA THR A 292 22.28 -8.73 6.17
C THR A 292 22.58 -10.07 6.84
N GLN A 293 23.11 -10.08 8.07
CA GLN A 293 23.39 -11.32 8.81
C GLN A 293 22.12 -12.11 9.13
N PHE A 294 21.02 -11.40 9.49
CA PHE A 294 19.74 -12.05 9.74
C PHE A 294 19.18 -12.77 8.49
N ILE A 295 19.33 -12.17 7.31
CA ILE A 295 18.97 -12.82 6.04
C ILE A 295 19.91 -13.98 5.73
N ALA A 296 21.24 -13.77 5.84
CA ALA A 296 22.23 -14.79 5.56
C ALA A 296 22.03 -16.06 6.40
N GLU A 297 21.71 -15.89 7.70
CA GLU A 297 21.39 -17.02 8.57
C GLU A 297 20.11 -17.74 8.15
N GLY A 298 19.07 -17.01 7.71
CA GLY A 298 17.86 -17.62 7.15
C GLY A 298 18.16 -18.46 5.92
N LEU A 299 18.91 -17.92 4.98
CA LEU A 299 19.32 -18.63 3.77
C LEU A 299 20.13 -19.91 4.10
N ARG A 300 21.04 -19.83 5.08
CA ARG A 300 21.79 -20.99 5.59
C ARG A 300 20.89 -22.09 6.15
N LEU A 301 19.76 -21.70 6.76
CA LEU A 301 18.74 -22.59 7.33
C LEU A 301 17.69 -23.05 6.31
N GLY A 302 17.78 -22.62 5.05
CA GLY A 302 16.80 -22.92 4.00
C GLY A 302 15.51 -22.09 4.10
N GLU A 303 15.55 -20.94 4.79
CA GLU A 303 14.42 -20.02 4.92
C GLU A 303 14.54 -18.91 3.87
N PRO A 304 13.55 -18.76 2.94
CA PRO A 304 13.58 -17.71 1.93
C PRO A 304 13.53 -16.32 2.55
N GLY A 305 14.30 -15.38 1.97
CA GLY A 305 14.42 -14.02 2.45
C GLY A 305 14.18 -12.96 1.38
N ILE A 306 13.76 -11.78 1.84
CA ILE A 306 13.63 -10.57 1.02
C ILE A 306 14.36 -9.42 1.69
N VAL A 307 15.06 -8.60 0.89
CA VAL A 307 15.56 -7.30 1.33
C VAL A 307 14.94 -6.22 0.46
N ALA A 308 14.15 -5.33 1.07
CA ALA A 308 13.64 -4.12 0.44
C ALA A 308 14.64 -2.98 0.63
N ILE A 309 15.23 -2.51 -0.45
CA ILE A 309 16.33 -1.54 -0.48
C ILE A 309 15.84 -0.24 -1.09
N PHE A 310 16.18 0.90 -0.46
CA PHE A 310 15.76 2.23 -0.90
C PHE A 310 16.93 3.16 -1.29
N GLU A 311 18.09 2.97 -0.67
CA GLU A 311 19.22 3.91 -0.76
C GLU A 311 20.34 3.47 -1.70
N GLU A 312 20.47 2.18 -1.95
CA GLU A 312 21.52 1.60 -2.82
C GLU A 312 20.90 0.61 -3.82
N ILE A 313 21.58 0.35 -4.92
CA ILE A 313 21.11 -0.64 -5.91
C ILE A 313 21.38 -2.08 -5.42
N PRO A 314 20.58 -3.08 -5.85
CA PRO A 314 20.73 -4.49 -5.42
C PRO A 314 22.12 -5.06 -5.60
N ALA A 315 22.80 -4.70 -6.68
CA ALA A 315 24.15 -5.17 -6.96
C ALA A 315 25.18 -4.64 -5.92
N GLU A 316 25.06 -3.38 -5.50
CA GLU A 316 25.93 -2.81 -4.45
C GLU A 316 25.65 -3.44 -3.10
N TYR A 317 24.38 -3.70 -2.79
CA TYR A 317 23.99 -4.41 -1.55
C TYR A 317 24.61 -5.82 -1.52
N ALA A 318 24.48 -6.58 -2.59
CA ALA A 318 25.06 -7.93 -2.69
C ALA A 318 26.60 -7.89 -2.62
N GLN A 319 27.25 -6.95 -3.30
CA GLN A 319 28.69 -6.76 -3.23
C GLN A 319 29.15 -6.41 -1.80
N ARG A 320 28.45 -5.52 -1.12
CA ARG A 320 28.72 -5.17 0.28
C ARG A 320 28.54 -6.38 1.20
N ALA A 321 27.51 -7.21 1.02
CA ALA A 321 27.33 -8.46 1.75
C ALA A 321 28.53 -9.40 1.55
N ALA A 322 29.04 -9.53 0.32
CA ALA A 322 30.18 -10.38 0.00
C ALA A 322 31.48 -9.94 0.70
N THR A 323 31.67 -8.62 1.00
CA THR A 323 32.86 -8.16 1.77
C THR A 323 32.89 -8.68 3.20
N PHE A 324 31.73 -9.10 3.72
CA PHE A 324 31.60 -9.74 5.05
C PHE A 324 31.48 -11.27 4.97
N GLY A 325 31.66 -11.85 3.78
CA GLY A 325 31.62 -13.30 3.54
C GLY A 325 30.21 -13.88 3.34
N PHE A 326 29.20 -13.05 3.06
CA PHE A 326 27.83 -13.49 2.78
C PHE A 326 27.59 -13.57 1.28
N ASP A 327 27.35 -14.79 0.78
CA ASP A 327 26.96 -15.00 -0.62
C ASP A 327 25.45 -14.73 -0.80
N PHE A 328 25.14 -13.72 -1.58
CA PHE A 328 23.76 -13.37 -1.97
C PHE A 328 23.47 -13.68 -3.44
N ASP A 329 24.50 -13.94 -4.26
CA ASP A 329 24.32 -14.22 -5.68
C ASP A 329 23.69 -15.58 -5.92
N THR A 330 24.21 -16.62 -5.24
CA THR A 330 23.68 -17.98 -5.38
C THR A 330 22.22 -18.10 -4.92
N PRO A 331 21.81 -17.58 -3.73
CA PRO A 331 20.41 -17.58 -3.31
C PRO A 331 19.48 -16.77 -4.22
N GLN A 332 19.94 -15.70 -4.85
CA GLN A 332 19.13 -14.96 -5.83
C GLN A 332 18.85 -15.81 -7.07
N LYS A 333 19.86 -16.53 -7.59
CA LYS A 333 19.72 -17.39 -8.78
C LYS A 333 18.78 -18.58 -8.56
N ASN A 334 18.72 -19.12 -7.36
CA ASN A 334 17.85 -20.26 -7.02
C ASN A 334 16.50 -19.86 -6.41
N GLY A 335 16.16 -18.57 -6.37
CA GLY A 335 14.87 -18.07 -5.91
C GLY A 335 14.68 -18.03 -4.39
N MET A 336 15.74 -18.26 -3.60
CA MET A 336 15.69 -18.20 -2.13
C MET A 336 15.85 -16.79 -1.57
N LEU A 337 16.38 -15.86 -2.37
CA LEU A 337 16.58 -14.46 -1.99
C LEU A 337 16.04 -13.55 -3.08
N LYS A 338 15.28 -12.53 -2.70
CA LYS A 338 14.97 -11.38 -3.56
C LYS A 338 15.51 -10.08 -2.95
N LEU A 339 16.20 -9.31 -3.76
CA LEU A 339 16.58 -7.94 -3.46
C LEU A 339 15.64 -7.03 -4.25
N ILE A 340 14.73 -6.35 -3.55
CA ILE A 340 13.73 -5.47 -4.16
C ILE A 340 14.26 -4.05 -4.06
N TYR A 341 14.51 -3.43 -5.22
CA TYR A 341 14.90 -2.03 -5.29
C TYR A 341 13.67 -1.15 -5.53
N LEU A 342 13.33 -0.37 -4.54
CA LEU A 342 12.20 0.54 -4.57
C LEU A 342 12.74 1.95 -4.81
N ARG A 343 12.66 2.40 -6.09
CA ARG A 343 13.24 3.68 -6.53
C ARG A 343 12.63 4.86 -5.78
N PRO A 344 13.46 5.83 -5.36
CA PRO A 344 12.96 7.06 -4.74
C PRO A 344 12.17 7.92 -5.74
N LEU A 345 11.20 8.67 -5.21
CA LEU A 345 10.55 9.88 -5.74
C LEU A 345 9.17 9.75 -6.39
N ASP A 346 8.66 8.55 -6.73
CA ASP A 346 7.35 8.41 -7.38
C ASP A 346 6.43 7.32 -6.79
N LEU A 347 6.84 6.67 -5.71
CA LEU A 347 6.09 5.57 -5.13
C LEU A 347 4.95 6.06 -4.26
N SER A 348 3.81 5.36 -4.35
CA SER A 348 2.82 5.39 -3.29
C SER A 348 3.12 4.27 -2.29
N VAL A 349 2.71 4.49 -1.04
CA VAL A 349 2.89 3.46 0.00
C VAL A 349 2.13 2.20 -0.35
N ASP A 350 0.88 2.33 -0.84
CA ASP A 350 0.04 1.20 -1.19
C ASP A 350 0.66 0.34 -2.30
N GLU A 351 1.27 0.96 -3.31
CA GLU A 351 1.99 0.28 -4.39
C GLU A 351 3.21 -0.49 -3.86
N THR A 352 4.03 0.18 -3.03
CA THR A 352 5.21 -0.44 -2.41
C THR A 352 4.83 -1.65 -1.55
N VAL A 353 3.79 -1.49 -0.74
CA VAL A 353 3.28 -2.58 0.10
C VAL A 353 2.77 -3.73 -0.75
N HIS A 354 2.04 -3.45 -1.82
CA HIS A 354 1.52 -4.45 -2.74
C HIS A 354 2.65 -5.25 -3.39
N GLU A 355 3.69 -4.56 -3.86
CA GLU A 355 4.88 -5.19 -4.44
C GLU A 355 5.57 -6.12 -3.44
N ILE A 356 5.85 -5.64 -2.22
CA ILE A 356 6.48 -6.45 -1.18
C ILE A 356 5.62 -7.67 -0.83
N VAL A 357 4.31 -7.52 -0.65
CA VAL A 357 3.40 -8.64 -0.32
C VAL A 357 3.34 -9.67 -1.43
N ASN A 358 3.31 -9.25 -2.69
CA ASN A 358 3.32 -10.17 -3.82
C ASN A 358 4.61 -10.99 -3.86
N GLN A 359 5.76 -10.34 -3.67
CA GLN A 359 7.06 -11.00 -3.64
C GLN A 359 7.17 -11.97 -2.44
N VAL A 360 6.62 -11.59 -1.28
CA VAL A 360 6.55 -12.46 -0.08
C VAL A 360 5.77 -13.74 -0.37
N LYS A 361 4.62 -13.61 -1.03
CA LYS A 361 3.78 -14.77 -1.40
C LYS A 361 4.47 -15.64 -2.45
N GLU A 362 5.11 -15.04 -3.44
CA GLU A 362 5.76 -15.72 -4.57
C GLU A 362 6.88 -16.67 -4.11
N ILE A 363 7.78 -16.20 -3.23
CA ILE A 363 8.90 -17.03 -2.76
C ILE A 363 8.64 -17.76 -1.44
N GLY A 364 7.46 -17.59 -0.83
CA GLY A 364 7.18 -18.12 0.51
C GLY A 364 8.08 -17.52 1.59
N CYS A 365 8.35 -16.23 1.52
CA CYS A 365 9.29 -15.51 2.36
C CYS A 365 9.05 -15.73 3.85
N LYS A 366 10.14 -15.95 4.61
CA LYS A 366 10.13 -16.08 6.08
C LYS A 366 10.79 -14.89 6.77
N ARG A 367 11.78 -14.28 6.14
CA ARG A 367 12.58 -13.20 6.69
C ARG A 367 12.58 -12.00 5.74
N LEU A 368 12.10 -10.86 6.21
CA LEU A 368 12.09 -9.60 5.44
C LEU A 368 12.97 -8.57 6.16
N VAL A 369 13.85 -7.92 5.41
CA VAL A 369 14.58 -6.73 5.88
C VAL A 369 14.11 -5.52 5.08
N ILE A 370 13.80 -4.42 5.78
CA ILE A 370 13.50 -3.11 5.18
C ILE A 370 14.65 -2.16 5.55
N ASP A 371 15.47 -1.82 4.58
CA ASP A 371 16.68 -1.00 4.77
C ASP A 371 16.69 0.22 3.82
N SER A 372 16.30 1.43 4.28
CA SER A 372 15.89 1.84 5.62
C SER A 372 14.45 2.41 5.62
N LEU A 373 13.84 2.60 6.82
CA LEU A 373 12.55 3.30 6.91
C LEU A 373 12.66 4.76 6.50
N VAL A 374 13.80 5.39 6.71
CA VAL A 374 14.07 6.77 6.27
C VAL A 374 14.12 6.82 4.75
N GLY A 375 14.85 5.88 4.12
CA GLY A 375 14.87 5.74 2.66
C GLY A 375 13.47 5.47 2.09
N PHE A 376 12.66 4.67 2.76
CA PHE A 376 11.27 4.43 2.38
C PHE A 376 10.43 5.72 2.43
N GLU A 377 10.49 6.48 3.53
CA GLU A 377 9.77 7.75 3.63
C GLU A 377 10.21 8.75 2.56
N MET A 378 11.51 8.83 2.30
CA MET A 378 12.07 9.71 1.25
C MET A 378 11.71 9.26 -0.17
N ALA A 379 11.52 7.97 -0.39
CA ALA A 379 11.09 7.42 -1.68
C ALA A 379 9.63 7.77 -2.02
N LEU A 380 8.83 8.16 -1.03
CA LEU A 380 7.44 8.55 -1.25
C LEU A 380 7.34 9.94 -1.88
N ALA A 381 6.43 10.08 -2.83
CA ALA A 381 6.02 11.39 -3.30
C ALA A 381 5.48 12.22 -2.11
N PRO A 382 5.73 13.54 -2.07
CA PRO A 382 5.39 14.39 -0.92
C PRO A 382 3.95 14.24 -0.42
N GLY A 383 2.98 14.10 -1.33
CA GLY A 383 1.58 13.92 -1.00
C GLY A 383 1.22 12.61 -0.29
N PHE A 384 2.11 11.63 -0.29
CA PHE A 384 1.91 10.36 0.41
C PHE A 384 2.60 10.31 1.77
N ARG A 385 3.46 11.27 2.11
CA ARG A 385 4.21 11.27 3.38
C ARG A 385 3.30 11.44 4.60
N ALA A 386 2.19 12.14 4.46
CA ALA A 386 1.23 12.31 5.55
C ALA A 386 0.61 10.97 5.98
N ASP A 387 0.39 10.06 5.04
CA ASP A 387 -0.22 8.75 5.27
C ASP A 387 0.82 7.66 5.62
N PHE A 388 2.11 7.99 5.64
CA PHE A 388 3.22 7.03 5.79
C PHE A 388 3.08 6.14 7.04
N ARG A 389 2.79 6.74 8.19
CA ARG A 389 2.69 6.01 9.46
C ARG A 389 1.57 4.98 9.47
N GLU A 390 0.39 5.38 8.98
CA GLU A 390 -0.77 4.46 8.90
C GLU A 390 -0.50 3.34 7.91
N SER A 391 0.10 3.67 6.79
CA SER A 391 0.41 2.70 5.74
C SER A 391 1.51 1.73 6.17
N LEU A 392 2.53 2.20 6.89
CA LEU A 392 3.56 1.37 7.49
C LEU A 392 2.96 0.40 8.53
N TYR A 393 2.04 0.88 9.37
CA TYR A 393 1.31 0.02 10.30
C TYR A 393 0.56 -1.10 9.57
N ARG A 394 -0.19 -0.75 8.52
CA ARG A 394 -0.93 -1.73 7.71
C ARG A 394 -0.01 -2.73 7.03
N MET A 395 1.12 -2.27 6.49
CA MET A 395 2.13 -3.13 5.88
C MET A 395 2.69 -4.15 6.89
N ILE A 396 3.17 -3.69 8.05
CA ILE A 396 3.71 -4.58 9.09
C ILE A 396 2.64 -5.56 9.55
N ALA A 397 1.41 -5.10 9.77
CA ALA A 397 0.31 -5.98 10.16
C ALA A 397 -0.01 -7.03 9.09
N ALA A 398 -0.02 -6.67 7.81
CA ALA A 398 -0.26 -7.58 6.70
C ALA A 398 0.83 -8.65 6.60
N LEU A 399 2.09 -8.24 6.62
CA LEU A 399 3.24 -9.14 6.48
C LEU A 399 3.39 -10.09 7.67
N THR A 400 3.20 -9.59 8.89
CA THR A 400 3.28 -10.44 10.10
C THR A 400 2.14 -11.45 10.17
N ARG A 401 0.95 -11.14 9.63
CA ARG A 401 -0.14 -12.12 9.47
C ARG A 401 0.22 -13.24 8.50
N LEU A 402 1.05 -12.99 7.51
CA LEU A 402 1.58 -14.02 6.60
C LEU A 402 2.67 -14.88 7.25
N GLY A 403 3.00 -14.63 8.52
CA GLY A 403 4.04 -15.35 9.25
C GLY A 403 5.46 -14.91 8.89
N VAL A 404 5.63 -13.71 8.33
CA VAL A 404 6.93 -13.13 8.01
C VAL A 404 7.50 -12.42 9.22
N THR A 405 8.75 -12.71 9.56
CA THR A 405 9.50 -11.96 10.58
C THR A 405 10.22 -10.80 9.90
N ILE A 406 9.99 -9.59 10.41
CA ILE A 406 10.43 -8.36 9.77
C ILE A 406 11.53 -7.71 10.61
N VAL A 407 12.64 -7.35 9.98
CA VAL A 407 13.67 -6.48 10.55
C VAL A 407 13.65 -5.16 9.79
N THR A 408 13.46 -4.06 10.50
CA THR A 408 13.47 -2.71 9.92
C THR A 408 14.64 -1.91 10.48
N THR A 409 15.34 -1.16 9.64
CA THR A 409 16.39 -0.25 10.08
C THR A 409 15.88 1.18 10.10
N VAL A 410 16.25 1.95 11.13
CA VAL A 410 15.95 3.37 11.22
C VAL A 410 17.18 4.14 11.71
N GLU A 411 17.47 5.25 11.05
CA GLU A 411 18.46 6.19 11.52
C GLU A 411 17.87 7.10 12.59
N VAL A 412 18.59 7.27 13.68
CA VAL A 412 18.19 8.12 14.79
C VAL A 412 19.33 9.05 15.12
N ASP A 413 19.06 10.35 15.17
CA ASP A 413 20.03 11.35 15.58
C ASP A 413 20.47 11.12 17.03
N GLU A 414 21.78 11.14 17.26
CA GLU A 414 22.33 11.06 18.61
C GLU A 414 22.21 12.40 19.33
N ASN A 415 21.09 12.68 19.91
CA ASN A 415 21.06 13.56 21.08
C ASN A 415 21.46 12.73 22.30
N PHE A 416 22.71 12.87 22.75
CA PHE A 416 23.31 12.08 23.84
C PHE A 416 22.51 12.13 25.16
N THR A 417 21.61 13.09 25.31
CA THR A 417 20.85 13.35 26.54
C THR A 417 19.43 12.79 26.56
N SER A 418 18.86 12.35 25.43
CA SER A 418 17.48 11.86 25.40
C SER A 418 17.37 10.44 24.85
N MET A 419 16.62 9.59 25.56
CA MET A 419 16.19 8.30 25.06
C MET A 419 15.04 8.42 24.02
N ASN A 420 14.84 9.61 23.46
CA ASN A 420 13.76 9.79 22.51
C ASN A 420 14.02 8.99 21.23
N LEU A 421 13.26 7.92 21.06
CA LEU A 421 13.17 7.14 19.82
C LEU A 421 12.34 7.88 18.75
N SER A 422 11.97 9.13 18.99
CA SER A 422 10.81 9.74 18.40
C SER A 422 11.03 11.01 17.58
N ASN A 423 11.92 11.02 16.61
CA ASN A 423 11.56 11.81 15.43
C ASN A 423 10.58 11.01 14.55
N PHE A 424 10.61 9.69 14.64
CA PHE A 424 9.61 8.81 14.06
C PHE A 424 8.91 8.08 15.21
N THR A 425 7.64 8.34 15.45
CA THR A 425 6.77 7.59 16.38
C THR A 425 6.58 6.12 15.90
N VAL A 426 7.68 5.47 15.51
CA VAL A 426 7.68 4.12 14.93
C VAL A 426 7.82 3.04 16.01
N SER A 427 8.16 3.42 17.24
CA SER A 427 8.33 2.47 18.37
C SER A 427 7.06 1.69 18.71
N PHE A 428 5.86 2.21 18.37
CA PHE A 428 4.61 1.49 18.57
C PHE A 428 4.35 0.40 17.52
N LEU A 429 5.00 0.50 16.36
CA LEU A 429 4.86 -0.45 15.26
C LEU A 429 5.71 -1.71 15.46
N ALA A 430 6.79 -1.60 16.24
CA ALA A 430 7.70 -2.71 16.47
C ALA A 430 7.26 -3.53 17.70
N ASP A 431 7.27 -4.85 17.56
CA ASP A 431 7.12 -5.79 18.67
C ASP A 431 8.40 -5.76 19.53
N ASP A 432 9.57 -5.69 18.88
CA ASP A 432 10.89 -5.74 19.47
C ASP A 432 11.74 -4.54 19.05
N ILE A 433 12.61 -4.04 19.92
CA ILE A 433 13.47 -2.88 19.64
C ILE A 433 14.89 -3.16 20.14
N LEU A 434 15.84 -3.12 19.20
CA LEU A 434 17.27 -3.15 19.46
C LEU A 434 17.88 -1.78 19.14
N ARG A 435 18.47 -1.13 20.13
CA ARG A 435 19.11 0.17 19.97
C ARG A 435 20.63 0.02 19.87
N LEU A 436 21.20 0.62 18.84
CA LEU A 436 22.62 0.76 18.59
C LEU A 436 23.04 2.19 18.96
N ARG A 437 24.20 2.36 19.60
CA ARG A 437 24.70 3.66 20.02
C ARG A 437 26.21 3.74 19.91
N TYR A 438 26.70 4.96 19.82
CA TYR A 438 28.10 5.29 20.11
C TYR A 438 28.24 5.78 21.56
N VAL A 439 29.32 5.41 22.18
CA VAL A 439 29.67 5.84 23.54
C VAL A 439 31.16 6.20 23.56
N SER A 440 31.50 7.37 24.11
CA SER A 440 32.89 7.78 24.24
C SER A 440 33.47 7.30 25.59
N ILE A 441 34.44 6.40 25.54
CA ILE A 441 35.11 5.87 26.72
C ILE A 441 36.62 6.07 26.56
N ASN A 442 37.24 6.78 27.48
CA ASN A 442 38.67 7.05 27.45
C ASN A 442 39.18 7.63 26.12
N GLY A 443 38.39 8.54 25.51
CA GLY A 443 38.72 9.16 24.23
C GLY A 443 38.52 8.27 23.01
N GLN A 444 37.97 7.08 23.17
CA GLN A 444 37.64 6.15 22.07
C GLN A 444 36.14 6.06 21.87
N LEU A 445 35.71 6.11 20.61
CA LEU A 445 34.33 5.89 20.24
C LEU A 445 34.03 4.39 20.15
N ARG A 446 33.22 3.86 21.07
CA ARG A 446 32.84 2.45 21.13
C ARG A 446 31.39 2.26 20.68
N LYS A 447 31.13 1.11 20.08
CA LYS A 447 29.79 0.72 19.62
C LYS A 447 29.10 -0.12 20.67
N MET A 448 27.89 0.28 21.07
CA MET A 448 27.09 -0.37 22.11
C MET A 448 25.75 -0.76 21.57
N LEU A 449 25.19 -1.89 21.99
CA LEU A 449 23.82 -2.29 21.73
C LEU A 449 23.05 -2.56 23.02
N LEU A 450 21.74 -2.38 22.95
CA LEU A 450 20.80 -2.60 24.06
C LEU A 450 19.47 -3.10 23.48
N ALA A 451 18.95 -4.21 24.01
CA ALA A 451 17.56 -4.60 23.77
C ALA A 451 16.66 -3.72 24.66
N VAL A 452 15.87 -2.86 24.03
CA VAL A 452 15.00 -1.89 24.75
C VAL A 452 13.64 -2.52 25.05
N LYS A 453 13.16 -3.38 24.16
CA LYS A 453 11.82 -3.97 24.24
C LYS A 453 11.80 -5.30 23.52
N MET A 454 11.22 -6.31 24.15
CA MET A 454 10.83 -7.57 23.55
C MET A 454 9.44 -7.93 24.06
N ARG A 455 8.47 -8.02 23.15
CA ARG A 455 7.05 -8.22 23.55
C ARG A 455 6.77 -9.62 24.10
N ARG A 456 7.48 -10.62 23.59
CA ARG A 456 7.19 -12.05 23.83
C ARG A 456 8.32 -12.82 24.47
N SER A 457 9.29 -12.11 25.04
CA SER A 457 10.41 -12.74 25.72
C SER A 457 11.01 -11.87 26.79
N GLU A 458 11.59 -12.51 27.80
CA GLU A 458 12.61 -11.88 28.61
C GLU A 458 13.83 -11.58 27.73
N HIS A 459 14.53 -10.51 28.01
CA HIS A 459 15.73 -10.09 27.31
C HIS A 459 16.74 -9.51 28.28
N SER A 460 18.01 -9.46 27.88
CA SER A 460 19.03 -8.81 28.69
C SER A 460 18.78 -7.29 28.74
N ILE A 461 18.93 -6.72 29.91
CA ILE A 461 18.90 -5.26 30.15
C ILE A 461 20.29 -4.64 30.07
N ASP A 462 21.33 -5.45 29.82
CA ASP A 462 22.70 -4.98 29.77
C ASP A 462 22.99 -4.19 28.50
N MET A 463 23.77 -3.14 28.61
CA MET A 463 24.45 -2.54 27.47
C MET A 463 25.71 -3.34 27.14
N VAL A 464 25.77 -3.81 25.90
CA VAL A 464 26.84 -4.71 25.45
C VAL A 464 27.66 -4.05 24.36
N GLU A 465 28.98 -4.12 24.46
CA GLU A 465 29.87 -3.65 23.41
C GLU A 465 29.86 -4.60 22.22
N TYR A 466 29.95 -4.05 20.99
CA TYR A 466 30.10 -4.85 19.78
C TYR A 466 31.08 -4.21 18.81
N GLN A 467 31.62 -5.05 17.92
CA GLN A 467 32.55 -4.62 16.89
C GLN A 467 32.08 -5.12 15.51
N ILE A 468 32.39 -4.33 14.50
CA ILE A 468 32.21 -4.73 13.11
C ILE A 468 33.54 -5.26 12.59
N THR A 469 33.57 -6.51 12.17
CA THR A 469 34.74 -7.19 11.65
C THR A 469 34.52 -7.62 10.20
N SER A 470 35.55 -8.14 9.55
CA SER A 470 35.42 -8.73 8.20
C SER A 470 34.49 -9.95 8.13
N LYS A 471 34.05 -10.50 9.27
CA LYS A 471 33.10 -11.61 9.38
C LYS A 471 31.71 -11.17 9.89
N GLY A 472 31.45 -9.87 9.88
CA GLY A 472 30.20 -9.30 10.37
C GLY A 472 30.31 -8.71 11.78
N VAL A 473 29.16 -8.63 12.48
CA VAL A 473 29.05 -8.08 13.82
C VAL A 473 29.43 -9.14 14.85
N VAL A 474 30.31 -8.76 15.77
CA VAL A 474 30.75 -9.59 16.89
C VAL A 474 30.36 -8.93 18.19
N ILE A 475 29.58 -9.62 19.01
CA ILE A 475 29.10 -9.13 20.31
C ILE A 475 30.17 -9.42 21.40
N GLY A 476 30.55 -8.37 22.11
CA GLY A 476 31.50 -8.42 23.25
C GLY A 476 30.82 -8.80 24.56
N GLU A 477 31.36 -8.22 25.66
CA GLU A 477 30.84 -8.42 27.00
C GLU A 477 30.00 -7.20 27.46
N PRO A 478 29.10 -7.38 28.45
CA PRO A 478 28.37 -6.29 29.04
C PRO A 478 29.32 -5.23 29.64
N LEU A 479 29.00 -3.97 29.37
CA LEU A 479 29.80 -2.86 29.88
C LEU A 479 29.43 -2.59 31.35
N ARG A 480 30.25 -3.09 32.27
CA ARG A 480 30.06 -2.91 33.70
C ARG A 480 31.05 -1.90 34.27
N GLY A 481 30.71 -1.28 35.39
CA GLY A 481 31.59 -0.33 36.08
C GLY A 481 31.56 1.10 35.53
N TYR A 482 30.53 1.47 34.77
CA TYR A 482 30.33 2.84 34.29
C TYR A 482 28.95 3.37 34.68
N ARG A 483 28.89 4.66 35.03
CA ARG A 483 27.65 5.45 35.15
C ARG A 483 27.45 6.28 33.90
N GLY A 484 26.22 6.67 33.60
CA GLY A 484 25.91 7.59 32.49
C GLY A 484 26.06 6.97 31.08
N LEU A 485 26.02 5.65 30.95
CA LEU A 485 26.05 4.98 29.64
C LEU A 485 24.90 5.45 28.70
N THR A 486 23.78 5.82 29.31
CA THR A 486 22.61 6.33 28.58
C THR A 486 22.77 7.78 28.12
N SER A 487 23.62 8.58 28.77
CA SER A 487 23.92 9.96 28.38
C SER A 487 24.99 10.08 27.29
N GLY A 488 25.66 8.96 26.93
CA GLY A 488 26.73 8.94 25.92
C GLY A 488 28.10 9.37 26.44
N ILE A 489 28.19 9.85 27.69
CA ILE A 489 29.43 10.26 28.34
C ILE A 489 29.57 9.47 29.67
N PRO A 490 29.99 8.20 29.60
CA PRO A 490 30.13 7.38 30.78
C PRO A 490 31.32 7.80 31.62
N SER A 491 31.14 7.78 32.94
CA SER A 491 32.20 7.92 33.91
C SER A 491 32.41 6.59 34.64
N PRO A 492 33.67 6.23 35.00
CA PRO A 492 33.92 5.05 35.79
C PRO A 492 33.15 5.10 37.12
N TRP A 493 32.54 3.99 37.51
CA TRP A 493 31.97 3.85 38.84
C TRP A 493 33.07 3.45 39.79
N SER A 494 33.66 4.42 40.48
CA SER A 494 34.46 4.13 41.67
C SER A 494 33.50 3.74 42.81
N VAL A 495 33.61 2.52 43.28
CA VAL A 495 33.02 2.14 44.56
C VAL A 495 33.89 2.78 45.63
N GLU A 496 33.70 4.07 45.87
CA GLU A 496 34.18 4.66 47.13
C GLU A 496 33.31 4.09 48.24
N THR A 497 33.97 3.33 49.10
CA THR A 497 33.43 2.80 50.33
C THR A 497 32.87 3.95 51.18
N GLY A 498 31.56 3.98 51.31
CA GLY A 498 30.81 4.61 52.39
C GLY A 498 30.92 6.12 52.57
N ASP A 499 30.03 6.87 51.97
CA ASP A 499 29.18 7.84 52.68
C ASP A 499 28.02 8.30 51.79
N ASN A 500 26.85 7.81 52.10
CA ASN A 500 25.63 8.15 51.38
C ASN A 500 24.97 9.37 52.05
N ARG A 501 25.66 10.52 52.10
CA ARG A 501 25.06 11.79 52.51
C ARG A 501 24.89 12.69 51.27
N PRO A 502 23.67 13.16 51.00
CA PRO A 502 23.48 14.21 49.98
C PRO A 502 24.19 15.47 50.46
N LEU A 503 25.08 16.02 49.63
CA LEU A 503 25.64 17.35 49.82
C LEU A 503 24.49 18.36 49.98
N ARG A 504 24.33 18.91 51.17
CA ARG A 504 23.52 20.09 51.39
C ARG A 504 24.24 21.28 50.74
N PRO A 505 23.57 22.16 50.02
CA PRO A 505 24.17 23.41 49.60
C PRO A 505 24.56 24.20 50.86
N GLU A 506 25.79 24.64 50.90
CA GLU A 506 26.27 25.54 51.94
C GLU A 506 25.44 26.83 51.90
N ALA A 507 24.83 27.16 53.04
CA ALA A 507 24.16 28.43 53.23
C ALA A 507 25.22 29.53 53.23
N GLU A 508 25.13 30.46 52.31
CA GLU A 508 25.90 31.69 52.29
C GLU A 508 25.68 32.43 53.62
N GLY A 509 26.79 32.61 54.34
CA GLY A 509 26.81 33.33 55.61
C GLY A 509 26.47 34.80 55.42
N GLY A 510 25.38 35.21 56.04
CA GLY A 510 25.02 36.60 56.17
C GLY A 510 26.03 37.34 57.10
N ALA A 511 26.59 38.42 56.55
CA ALA A 511 27.36 39.35 57.32
C ALA A 511 26.45 40.22 58.23
N PRO A 512 26.84 40.60 59.45
CA PRO A 512 26.03 41.46 60.29
C PRO A 512 26.20 42.92 59.83
N HIS A 513 25.10 43.61 59.69
CA HIS A 513 25.08 45.07 59.66
C HIS A 513 25.03 45.64 61.08
N GLU A 514 25.98 46.55 61.35
CA GLU A 514 25.71 47.72 62.18
C GLU A 514 24.93 48.81 61.49
#